data_ed85c157999040d31b517e1bfde3460d
#
_entry.id   ed85c157999040d31b517e1bfde3460d
#
_cell.length_a   1.000
_cell.length_b   1.000
_cell.length_c   1.000
_cell.angle_alpha   90.00
_cell.angle_beta   90.00
_cell.angle_gamma   90.00
#
_symmetry.space_group_name_H-M   'P 1'
#
loop_
_entity.id
_entity.type
_entity.pdbx_description
1 polymer ?
#
loop_
_entity_poly.entity_id
_entity_poly.type
_entity_poly.pdbx_seq_one_letter_code
_entity_poly.pdbx_strand_id
1 'polypeptide(L)'
;MVTWEYPPRIVGGIARHCEGLAKALVNQGHEIHIFTLDFPGAPDYEEQGGIRVYRTRSEVGHPNFLSWVLLFNHYIEKRMADTIRLVDFDVVHVHDWLTAPASIGFKHFTKKPLVFTAHSTEHGRSGLHIPDAFPIDGLEWWSTSEAKKVI
;
A
#
# COMPACT_ATOMS: atom_id res chain seq x y z
N MET A 1 1.07 -5.00 -5.66
CA MET A 1 0.05 -4.10 -5.04
C MET A 1 0.54 -3.71 -3.66
N VAL A 2 0.27 -2.48 -3.23
CA VAL A 2 0.67 -1.99 -1.89
C VAL A 2 -0.57 -1.44 -1.20
N THR A 3 -0.88 -1.98 -0.02
CA THR A 3 -2.08 -1.63 0.74
C THR A 3 -1.82 -1.74 2.24
N TRP A 4 -2.43 -0.87 3.05
CA TRP A 4 -2.22 -0.90 4.50
C TRP A 4 -3.02 -2.01 5.20
N GLU A 5 -4.07 -2.53 4.55
CA GLU A 5 -4.86 -3.67 5.02
C GLU A 5 -5.07 -4.71 3.91
N TYR A 6 -4.90 -5.98 4.28
CA TYR A 6 -5.17 -7.15 3.45
C TYR A 6 -5.51 -8.33 4.37
N PRO A 7 -6.42 -9.24 4.01
CA PRO A 7 -6.78 -10.34 4.91
C PRO A 7 -5.56 -11.07 5.50
N PRO A 8 -5.57 -11.45 6.80
CA PRO A 8 -6.69 -11.33 7.74
C PRO A 8 -6.86 -9.96 8.41
N ARG A 9 -6.00 -8.95 8.13
CA ARG A 9 -6.19 -7.57 8.57
C ARG A 9 -7.30 -6.94 7.75
N ILE A 10 -8.49 -6.84 8.35
CA ILE A 10 -9.67 -6.22 7.75
C ILE A 10 -10.13 -5.12 8.68
N VAL A 11 -9.93 -3.87 8.26
CA VAL A 11 -10.40 -2.67 8.98
C VAL A 11 -11.59 -2.08 8.25
N GLY A 12 -11.54 -2.09 6.90
CA GLY A 12 -12.59 -1.55 6.06
C GLY A 12 -12.77 -2.28 4.75
N GLY A 13 -13.27 -1.56 3.75
CA GLY A 13 -13.55 -2.11 2.42
C GLY A 13 -12.30 -2.37 1.57
N ILE A 14 -11.20 -1.69 1.86
CA ILE A 14 -9.96 -1.77 1.08
C ILE A 14 -9.41 -3.20 1.08
N ALA A 15 -9.39 -3.89 2.24
CA ALA A 15 -8.93 -5.26 2.34
C ALA A 15 -9.69 -6.20 1.39
N ARG A 16 -11.02 -6.07 1.37
CA ARG A 16 -11.89 -6.90 0.50
C ARG A 16 -11.75 -6.54 -0.96
N HIS A 17 -11.64 -5.24 -1.27
CA HIS A 17 -11.37 -4.78 -2.63
C HIS A 17 -10.04 -5.33 -3.16
N CYS A 18 -8.96 -5.18 -2.39
CA CYS A 18 -7.63 -5.66 -2.78
C CYS A 18 -7.60 -7.18 -2.95
N GLU A 19 -8.26 -7.92 -2.07
CA GLU A 19 -8.40 -9.39 -2.18
C GLU A 19 -9.15 -9.78 -3.48
N GLY A 20 -10.28 -9.15 -3.73
CA GLY A 20 -11.09 -9.42 -4.94
C GLY A 20 -10.34 -9.07 -6.22
N LEU A 21 -9.70 -7.89 -6.25
CA LEU A 21 -8.89 -7.45 -7.39
C LEU A 21 -7.69 -8.38 -7.64
N ALA A 22 -6.97 -8.77 -6.59
CA ALA A 22 -5.83 -9.69 -6.71
C ALA A 22 -6.26 -11.03 -7.31
N LYS A 23 -7.35 -11.62 -6.80
CA LYS A 23 -7.92 -12.86 -7.34
C LYS A 23 -8.32 -12.74 -8.81
N ALA A 24 -8.98 -11.63 -9.16
CA ALA A 24 -9.40 -11.36 -10.54
C ALA A 24 -8.20 -11.25 -11.51
N LEU A 25 -7.14 -10.55 -11.07
CA LEU A 25 -5.92 -10.40 -11.86
C LEU A 25 -5.16 -11.73 -12.03
N VAL A 26 -5.06 -12.54 -10.96
CA VAL A 26 -4.47 -13.89 -11.06
C VAL A 26 -5.24 -14.75 -12.06
N ASN A 27 -6.58 -14.69 -12.04
CA ASN A 27 -7.40 -15.43 -13.00
C ASN A 27 -7.20 -14.96 -14.46
N GLN A 28 -6.66 -13.76 -14.66
CA GLN A 28 -6.25 -13.24 -15.97
C GLN A 28 -4.79 -13.56 -16.33
N GLY A 29 -4.09 -14.31 -15.49
CA GLY A 29 -2.72 -14.75 -15.76
C GLY A 29 -1.63 -13.80 -15.22
N HIS A 30 -1.98 -12.81 -14.40
CA HIS A 30 -1.01 -11.91 -13.77
C HIS A 30 -0.43 -12.54 -12.50
N GLU A 31 0.86 -12.29 -12.26
CA GLU A 31 1.52 -12.62 -10.99
C GLU A 31 1.33 -11.46 -10.01
N ILE A 32 0.78 -11.75 -8.83
CA ILE A 32 0.40 -10.72 -7.87
C ILE A 32 1.22 -10.83 -6.57
N HIS A 33 1.88 -9.72 -6.25
CA HIS A 33 2.60 -9.51 -5.00
C HIS A 33 1.91 -8.42 -4.18
N ILE A 34 1.52 -8.73 -2.94
CA ILE A 34 0.87 -7.82 -2.01
C ILE A 34 1.86 -7.46 -0.91
N PHE A 35 2.13 -6.16 -0.75
CA PHE A 35 2.88 -5.62 0.39
C PHE A 35 1.90 -4.93 1.33
N THR A 36 1.86 -5.37 2.59
CA THR A 36 0.87 -4.92 3.55
C THR A 36 1.41 -4.94 4.98
N LEU A 37 0.63 -4.43 5.92
CA LEU A 37 0.96 -4.52 7.34
C LEU A 37 0.71 -5.91 7.89
N ASP A 38 1.44 -6.23 8.95
CA ASP A 38 1.30 -7.45 9.73
C ASP A 38 -0.07 -7.57 10.41
N PHE A 39 -0.39 -8.78 10.81
CA PHE A 39 -1.55 -9.08 11.64
C PHE A 39 -1.18 -10.21 12.63
N PRO A 40 -1.57 -10.10 13.91
CA PRO A 40 -1.27 -11.12 14.90
C PRO A 40 -1.69 -12.52 14.46
N GLY A 41 -0.74 -13.46 14.46
CA GLY A 41 -0.96 -14.84 14.03
C GLY A 41 -0.88 -15.08 12.52
N ALA A 42 -0.76 -14.06 11.70
CA ALA A 42 -0.49 -14.22 10.26
C ALA A 42 1.02 -14.35 10.01
N PRO A 43 1.45 -15.17 9.03
CA PRO A 43 2.86 -15.24 8.66
C PRO A 43 3.34 -13.97 7.96
N ASP A 44 4.66 -13.68 8.08
CA ASP A 44 5.29 -12.54 7.40
C ASP A 44 5.33 -12.72 5.87
N TYR A 45 5.25 -13.96 5.41
CA TYR A 45 5.12 -14.32 3.99
C TYR A 45 4.19 -15.51 3.83
N GLU A 46 3.33 -15.43 2.86
CA GLU A 46 2.52 -16.58 2.40
C GLU A 46 2.28 -16.51 0.90
N GLU A 47 2.06 -17.68 0.30
CA GLU A 47 1.61 -17.81 -1.08
C GLU A 47 0.33 -18.63 -1.11
N GLN A 48 -0.73 -18.07 -1.64
CA GLN A 48 -2.02 -18.73 -1.76
C GLN A 48 -2.72 -18.34 -3.07
N GLY A 49 -3.08 -19.35 -3.86
CA GLY A 49 -3.85 -19.13 -5.09
C GLY A 49 -3.16 -18.23 -6.12
N GLY A 50 -1.82 -18.26 -6.20
CA GLY A 50 -1.03 -17.41 -7.10
C GLY A 50 -0.82 -15.98 -6.61
N ILE A 51 -1.23 -15.67 -5.39
CA ILE A 51 -1.00 -14.37 -4.74
C ILE A 51 0.09 -14.56 -3.69
N ARG A 52 1.15 -13.73 -3.75
CA ARG A 52 2.21 -13.68 -2.75
C ARG A 52 2.00 -12.48 -1.84
N VAL A 53 1.87 -12.72 -0.55
CA VAL A 53 1.63 -11.68 0.45
C VAL A 53 2.85 -11.52 1.33
N TYR A 54 3.35 -10.29 1.42
CA TYR A 54 4.47 -9.89 2.26
C TYR A 54 3.95 -8.95 3.33
N ARG A 55 4.01 -9.38 4.59
CA ARG A 55 3.57 -8.58 5.74
C ARG A 55 4.75 -7.95 6.44
N THR A 56 4.56 -6.70 6.85
CA THR A 56 5.61 -5.89 7.47
C THR A 56 5.08 -5.25 8.73
N ARG A 57 5.87 -5.30 9.80
CA ARG A 57 5.61 -4.66 11.07
C ARG A 57 6.57 -3.49 11.29
N SER A 58 6.07 -2.40 11.87
CA SER A 58 6.94 -1.37 12.42
C SER A 58 7.48 -1.84 13.78
N GLU A 59 8.81 -1.89 13.90
CA GLU A 59 9.50 -2.30 15.14
C GLU A 59 9.76 -1.12 16.07
N VAL A 60 9.52 0.09 15.60
CA VAL A 60 9.79 1.34 16.34
C VAL A 60 8.49 1.95 16.85
N GLY A 61 8.52 2.41 18.09
CA GLY A 61 7.41 3.17 18.67
C GLY A 61 7.17 4.48 17.92
N HIS A 62 5.94 4.98 17.95
CA HIS A 62 5.53 6.20 17.24
C HIS A 62 4.74 7.12 18.19
N PRO A 63 4.95 8.46 18.11
CA PRO A 63 4.27 9.41 18.98
C PRO A 63 2.84 9.76 18.53
N ASN A 64 2.52 9.59 17.24
CA ASN A 64 1.23 9.94 16.63
C ASN A 64 0.96 9.13 15.36
N PHE A 65 -0.25 9.29 14.82
CA PHE A 65 -0.72 8.53 13.67
C PHE A 65 0.14 8.74 12.41
N LEU A 66 0.48 9.98 12.07
CA LEU A 66 1.29 10.27 10.88
C LEU A 66 2.71 9.70 11.00
N SER A 67 3.33 9.79 12.17
CA SER A 67 4.63 9.16 12.42
C SER A 67 4.55 7.64 12.26
N TRP A 68 3.46 7.01 12.72
CA TRP A 68 3.23 5.60 12.50
C TRP A 68 3.12 5.28 11.00
N VAL A 69 2.36 6.08 10.22
CA VAL A 69 2.25 5.91 8.77
C VAL A 69 3.62 5.97 8.10
N LEU A 70 4.45 6.98 8.42
CA LEU A 70 5.77 7.12 7.83
C LEU A 70 6.70 5.96 8.20
N LEU A 71 6.65 5.50 9.44
CA LEU A 71 7.46 4.37 9.91
C LEU A 71 7.08 3.07 9.21
N PHE A 72 5.80 2.73 9.13
CA PHE A 72 5.46 1.50 8.44
C PHE A 72 5.76 1.55 6.94
N ASN A 73 5.66 2.73 6.31
CA ASN A 73 6.07 2.91 4.90
C ASN A 73 7.56 2.60 4.71
N HIS A 74 8.43 3.05 5.64
CA HIS A 74 9.84 2.68 5.61
C HIS A 74 10.06 1.15 5.61
N TYR A 75 9.34 0.42 6.46
CA TYR A 75 9.44 -1.04 6.51
C TYR A 75 8.85 -1.73 5.28
N ILE A 76 7.74 -1.21 4.73
CA ILE A 76 7.18 -1.69 3.46
C ILE A 76 8.17 -1.48 2.32
N GLU A 77 8.75 -0.28 2.20
CA GLU A 77 9.75 0.04 1.17
C GLU A 77 10.97 -0.88 1.26
N LYS A 78 11.49 -1.12 2.47
CA LYS A 78 12.57 -2.07 2.70
C LYS A 78 12.19 -3.47 2.20
N ARG A 79 10.98 -3.95 2.54
CA ARG A 79 10.50 -5.27 2.09
C ARG A 79 10.36 -5.34 0.57
N MET A 80 9.87 -4.28 -0.07
CA MET A 80 9.79 -4.18 -1.52
C MET A 80 11.19 -4.19 -2.16
N ALA A 81 12.14 -3.44 -1.60
CA ALA A 81 13.53 -3.40 -2.07
C ALA A 81 14.25 -4.75 -1.95
N ASP A 82 13.98 -5.53 -0.91
CA ASP A 82 14.50 -6.89 -0.79
C ASP A 82 13.88 -7.83 -1.84
N THR A 83 12.59 -7.66 -2.11
CA THR A 83 11.85 -8.52 -3.05
C THR A 83 12.25 -8.27 -4.50
N ILE A 84 12.54 -7.02 -4.91
CA ILE A 84 12.92 -6.69 -6.29
C ILE A 84 14.24 -7.34 -6.73
N ARG A 85 15.07 -7.79 -5.80
CA ARG A 85 16.27 -8.56 -6.13
C ARG A 85 15.94 -9.94 -6.70
N LEU A 86 14.71 -10.41 -6.49
CA LEU A 86 14.24 -11.74 -6.87
C LEU A 86 13.16 -11.69 -7.96
N VAL A 87 12.43 -10.57 -8.05
CA VAL A 87 11.28 -10.41 -8.95
C VAL A 87 11.34 -9.04 -9.62
N ASP A 88 11.20 -9.00 -10.94
CA ASP A 88 11.00 -7.74 -11.67
C ASP A 88 9.50 -7.44 -11.78
N PHE A 89 9.08 -6.26 -11.31
CA PHE A 89 7.67 -5.83 -11.33
C PHE A 89 7.41 -4.94 -12.54
N ASP A 90 6.29 -5.14 -13.22
CA ASP A 90 5.87 -4.30 -14.35
C ASP A 90 5.16 -3.02 -13.90
N VAL A 91 4.44 -3.07 -12.78
CA VAL A 91 3.63 -1.97 -12.27
C VAL A 91 3.56 -1.99 -10.75
N VAL A 92 3.52 -0.81 -10.15
CA VAL A 92 3.20 -0.62 -8.72
C VAL A 92 1.79 -0.08 -8.63
N HIS A 93 0.90 -0.80 -7.93
CA HIS A 93 -0.47 -0.37 -7.69
C HIS A 93 -0.68 -0.12 -6.21
N VAL A 94 -0.90 1.12 -5.84
CA VAL A 94 -1.09 1.56 -4.45
C VAL A 94 -2.56 1.90 -4.18
N HIS A 95 -3.03 1.50 -3.01
CA HIS A 95 -4.39 1.72 -2.54
C HIS A 95 -4.40 2.68 -1.36
N ASP A 96 -5.00 3.84 -1.56
CA ASP A 96 -5.04 4.99 -0.66
C ASP A 96 -3.65 5.58 -0.31
N TRP A 97 -3.69 6.74 0.33
CA TRP A 97 -2.52 7.53 0.69
C TRP A 97 -1.63 6.87 1.76
N LEU A 98 -2.19 5.98 2.59
CA LEU A 98 -1.46 5.39 3.72
C LEU A 98 -0.18 4.66 3.30
N THR A 99 -0.17 4.04 2.12
CA THR A 99 1.00 3.31 1.60
C THR A 99 1.66 4.00 0.40
N ALA A 100 1.23 5.21 0.09
CA ALA A 100 1.76 5.97 -1.03
C ALA A 100 3.25 6.35 -0.88
N PRO A 101 3.75 6.79 0.29
CA PRO A 101 5.17 7.15 0.43
C PRO A 101 6.11 6.02 0.01
N ALA A 102 5.90 4.79 0.49
CA ALA A 102 6.70 3.61 0.10
C ALA A 102 6.59 3.33 -1.40
N SER A 103 5.38 3.43 -1.94
CA SER A 103 5.11 3.13 -3.35
C SER A 103 5.74 4.15 -4.29
N ILE A 104 5.76 5.43 -3.90
CA ILE A 104 6.39 6.51 -4.66
C ILE A 104 7.91 6.37 -4.62
N GLY A 105 8.49 6.11 -3.45
CA GLY A 105 9.93 5.82 -3.32
C GLY A 105 10.34 4.67 -4.23
N PHE A 106 9.58 3.57 -4.17
CA PHE A 106 9.83 2.39 -5.01
C PHE A 106 9.68 2.68 -6.51
N LYS A 107 8.66 3.46 -6.94
CA LYS A 107 8.51 3.94 -8.31
C LYS A 107 9.76 4.69 -8.78
N HIS A 108 10.27 5.63 -7.98
CA HIS A 108 11.44 6.42 -8.34
C HIS A 108 12.71 5.57 -8.44
N PHE A 109 12.85 4.57 -7.56
CA PHE A 109 13.97 3.63 -7.58
C PHE A 109 13.93 2.71 -8.81
N THR A 110 12.76 2.13 -9.12
CA THR A 110 12.60 1.11 -10.17
C THR A 110 12.28 1.66 -11.54
N LYS A 111 11.82 2.92 -11.61
CA LYS A 111 11.26 3.56 -12.84
C LYS A 111 10.00 2.88 -13.36
N LYS A 112 9.35 2.06 -12.54
CA LYS A 112 8.10 1.40 -12.94
C LYS A 112 6.90 2.34 -12.80
N PRO A 113 5.87 2.20 -13.63
CA PRO A 113 4.67 3.04 -13.54
C PRO A 113 3.92 2.78 -12.22
N LEU A 114 3.39 3.87 -11.63
CA LEU A 114 2.53 3.83 -10.46
C LEU A 114 1.07 4.02 -10.87
N VAL A 115 0.21 3.14 -10.37
CA VAL A 115 -1.25 3.29 -10.40
C VAL A 115 -1.71 3.60 -8.98
N PHE A 116 -2.54 4.61 -8.81
CA PHE A 116 -3.11 5.01 -7.53
C PHE A 116 -4.63 4.85 -7.54
N THR A 117 -5.16 4.06 -6.60
CA THR A 117 -6.62 3.96 -6.36
C THR A 117 -6.96 4.72 -5.09
N ALA A 118 -7.79 5.76 -5.22
CA ALA A 118 -8.36 6.50 -4.11
C ALA A 118 -9.69 5.88 -3.68
N HIS A 119 -9.73 5.25 -2.51
CA HIS A 119 -10.97 4.71 -1.97
C HIS A 119 -11.82 5.78 -1.29
N SER A 120 -11.19 6.80 -0.76
CA SER A 120 -11.80 8.02 -0.24
C SER A 120 -10.74 9.11 -0.11
N THR A 121 -11.17 10.37 -0.01
CA THR A 121 -10.26 11.48 0.24
C THR A 121 -10.52 12.10 1.62
N GLU A 122 -9.49 12.70 2.22
CA GLU A 122 -9.64 13.37 3.51
C GLU A 122 -10.60 14.56 3.40
N HIS A 123 -10.51 15.29 2.30
CA HIS A 123 -11.48 16.36 2.03
C HIS A 123 -12.93 15.84 2.03
N GLY A 124 -13.18 14.70 1.39
CA GLY A 124 -14.51 14.06 1.35
C GLY A 124 -14.97 13.51 2.71
N ARG A 125 -14.02 13.04 3.55
CA ARG A 125 -14.32 12.48 4.88
C ARG A 125 -14.58 13.54 5.94
N SER A 126 -13.70 14.53 6.06
CA SER A 126 -13.70 15.49 7.17
C SER A 126 -13.92 16.95 6.76
N GLY A 127 -13.92 17.25 5.44
CA GLY A 127 -13.91 18.63 4.95
C GLY A 127 -12.69 19.42 5.42
N LEU A 128 -11.60 18.72 5.76
CA LEU A 128 -10.35 19.29 6.29
C LEU A 128 -10.50 19.95 7.69
N HIS A 129 -11.43 19.47 8.50
CA HIS A 129 -11.71 20.06 9.84
C HIS A 129 -10.99 19.36 11.00
N ILE A 130 -10.19 18.31 10.75
CA ILE A 130 -9.42 17.62 11.77
C ILE A 130 -7.93 18.04 11.73
N PRO A 131 -7.18 17.94 12.85
CA PRO A 131 -5.79 18.42 12.92
C PRO A 131 -4.85 17.85 11.88
N ASP A 132 -5.01 16.57 11.54
CA ASP A 132 -4.14 15.88 10.57
C ASP A 132 -4.64 15.98 9.11
N ALA A 133 -5.75 16.68 8.86
CA ALA A 133 -6.38 16.72 7.53
C ALA A 133 -5.47 17.31 6.44
N PHE A 134 -4.79 18.42 6.71
CA PHE A 134 -3.90 19.04 5.72
C PHE A 134 -2.69 18.17 5.35
N PRO A 135 -1.97 17.54 6.30
CA PRO A 135 -0.93 16.56 5.95
C PRO A 135 -1.46 15.38 5.13
N ILE A 136 -2.65 14.86 5.46
CA ILE A 136 -3.27 13.75 4.71
C ILE A 136 -3.63 14.19 3.29
N ASP A 137 -4.30 15.33 3.14
CA ASP A 137 -4.65 15.92 1.83
C ASP A 137 -3.39 16.14 0.97
N GLY A 138 -2.30 16.62 1.59
CA GLY A 138 -1.00 16.74 0.94
C GLY A 138 -0.43 15.41 0.45
N LEU A 139 -0.58 14.33 1.20
CA LEU A 139 -0.17 12.98 0.80
C LEU A 139 -1.06 12.42 -0.32
N GLU A 140 -2.36 12.70 -0.30
CA GLU A 140 -3.30 12.34 -1.37
C GLU A 140 -2.95 13.09 -2.67
N TRP A 141 -2.68 14.40 -2.57
CA TRP A 141 -2.22 15.20 -3.71
C TRP A 141 -0.90 14.66 -4.29
N TRP A 142 0.08 14.38 -3.44
CA TRP A 142 1.36 13.81 -3.87
C TRP A 142 1.17 12.47 -4.56
N SER A 143 0.31 11.61 -4.02
CA SER A 143 -0.02 10.30 -4.60
C SER A 143 -0.60 10.41 -6.01
N THR A 144 -1.55 11.33 -6.19
CA THR A 144 -2.18 11.58 -7.49
C THR A 144 -1.22 12.20 -8.50
N SER A 145 -0.37 13.14 -8.06
CA SER A 145 0.62 13.79 -8.93
C SER A 145 1.72 12.84 -9.43
N GLU A 146 2.08 11.85 -8.61
CA GLU A 146 3.09 10.84 -8.96
C GLU A 146 2.52 9.67 -9.79
N ALA A 147 1.22 9.48 -9.79
CA ALA A 147 0.59 8.36 -10.47
C ALA A 147 0.57 8.54 -11.99
N LYS A 148 0.91 7.47 -12.72
CA LYS A 148 0.68 7.36 -14.16
C LYS A 148 -0.81 7.27 -14.48
N LYS A 149 -1.58 6.67 -13.57
CA LYS A 149 -3.04 6.49 -13.65
C LYS A 149 -3.64 6.61 -12.26
N VAL A 150 -4.72 7.37 -12.14
CA VAL A 150 -5.57 7.46 -10.95
C VAL A 150 -6.90 6.76 -11.24
N ILE A 151 -7.41 5.98 -10.27
CA ILE A 151 -8.67 5.23 -10.30
C ILE A 151 -9.51 5.65 -9.09
#